data_28049adef65a5af73bf00303afc57525
#
_entry.id   28049adef65a5af73bf00303afc57525
#
_cell.length_a   1.000
_cell.length_b   1.000
_cell.length_c   1.000
_cell.angle_alpha   90.00
_cell.angle_beta   90.00
_cell.angle_gamma   90.00
#
_symmetry.space_group_name_H-M   'P 1'
#
loop_
_entity.id
_entity.type
_entity.pdbx_description
1 polymer ?
#
loop_
_entity_poly.entity_id
_entity_poly.type
_entity_poly.pdbx_seq_one_letter_code
_entity_poly.pdbx_strand_id
1 'polypeptide(L)'
;MKGKCIYILSPEPWGTNFVSKHHYASLLSENNEVYFFNPPSNRNKIFDIKKGLKIVDYSLPKGINRMPRFLRVVIQSILAKRLMQQRVLPNPDIIWSFDPYVFQDLSVFNKRATKIYHSVDVHQTDLELFCVTNADVVFSTADLILDRFKGMPTPMFQINHGLALHFLDEDIRPVELPGDSHNIKVGYVGNLNYPFMDYETLYKILREHCSINFYFIGPNSASNLLDKPKYLEDVERIKKLDNVFLLGAKPSSELPAYLNKMDAFLMCYRAEENIAHMANPHKILEYLSTGKVVVTHYIDQYKDRSDLIEMVRSNVDLPSLFSKVVANVEVYNTISKVIARKLYAQENTYTNQLSKIETILKSINSNTD
;
A
#
# COMPACT_ATOMS: atom_id res chain seq x y z
N MET A 1 -12.94 -18.06 1.92
CA MET A 1 -13.23 -18.20 3.37
C MET A 1 -14.68 -17.76 3.62
N LYS A 2 -15.49 -18.56 4.35
CA LYS A 2 -16.89 -18.21 4.69
C LYS A 2 -17.22 -18.71 6.10
N GLY A 3 -18.03 -17.94 6.84
CA GLY A 3 -18.51 -18.28 8.19
C GLY A 3 -17.41 -18.34 9.25
N LYS A 4 -16.31 -17.56 9.06
CA LYS A 4 -15.16 -17.53 9.95
C LYS A 4 -15.18 -16.28 10.83
N CYS A 5 -14.61 -16.39 12.03
CA CYS A 5 -14.24 -15.27 12.86
C CYS A 5 -12.78 -14.88 12.54
N ILE A 6 -12.56 -13.65 12.06
CA ILE A 6 -11.27 -13.18 11.57
C ILE A 6 -10.84 -11.93 12.35
N TYR A 7 -9.65 -11.98 12.95
CA TYR A 7 -9.01 -10.81 13.53
C TYR A 7 -8.03 -10.24 12.54
N ILE A 8 -8.11 -8.94 12.27
CA ILE A 8 -7.14 -8.19 11.47
C ILE A 8 -6.45 -7.19 12.38
N LEU A 9 -5.14 -7.34 12.56
CA LEU A 9 -4.32 -6.44 13.37
C LEU A 9 -3.63 -5.43 12.46
N SER A 10 -3.89 -4.14 12.70
CA SER A 10 -3.45 -3.07 11.81
C SER A 10 -2.59 -2.04 12.52
N PRO A 11 -1.45 -1.60 11.93
CA PRO A 11 -0.68 -0.46 12.41
C PRO A 11 -1.32 0.90 12.05
N GLU A 12 -2.32 0.94 11.14
CA GLU A 12 -3.09 2.15 10.83
C GLU A 12 -4.55 2.02 11.29
N PRO A 13 -5.12 3.11 11.81
CA PRO A 13 -6.51 3.08 12.29
C PRO A 13 -7.51 2.96 11.13
N TRP A 14 -8.66 2.39 11.41
CA TRP A 14 -9.81 2.50 10.52
C TRP A 14 -10.21 3.96 10.38
N GLY A 15 -10.28 4.45 9.14
CA GLY A 15 -10.53 5.87 8.89
C GLY A 15 -10.80 6.19 7.43
N THR A 16 -10.34 7.35 6.98
CA THR A 16 -10.57 7.87 5.62
C THR A 16 -9.58 7.34 4.58
N ASN A 17 -8.36 6.96 5.01
CA ASN A 17 -7.34 6.44 4.12
C ASN A 17 -7.33 4.91 4.15
N PHE A 18 -7.91 4.32 3.12
CA PHE A 18 -7.94 2.87 2.98
C PHE A 18 -6.67 2.37 2.30
N VAL A 19 -6.02 1.41 2.95
CA VAL A 19 -4.88 0.64 2.43
C VAL A 19 -5.22 -0.85 2.50
N SER A 20 -4.34 -1.73 2.04
CA SER A 20 -4.59 -3.16 1.81
C SER A 20 -5.42 -3.85 2.89
N LYS A 21 -5.06 -3.68 4.17
CA LYS A 21 -5.77 -4.30 5.30
C LYS A 21 -7.23 -3.85 5.45
N HIS A 22 -7.54 -2.60 5.13
CA HIS A 22 -8.90 -2.06 5.17
C HIS A 22 -9.76 -2.67 4.05
N HIS A 23 -9.19 -2.80 2.84
CA HIS A 23 -9.87 -3.44 1.71
C HIS A 23 -10.11 -4.92 1.99
N TYR A 24 -9.11 -5.66 2.51
CA TYR A 24 -9.30 -7.06 2.90
C TYR A 24 -10.34 -7.22 4.01
N ALA A 25 -10.32 -6.38 5.05
CA ALA A 25 -11.33 -6.41 6.10
C ALA A 25 -12.74 -6.20 5.54
N SER A 26 -12.88 -5.23 4.63
CA SER A 26 -14.15 -4.92 4.01
C SER A 26 -14.69 -6.07 3.15
N LEU A 27 -13.86 -6.70 2.33
CA LEU A 27 -14.23 -7.84 1.48
C LEU A 27 -14.56 -9.09 2.32
N LEU A 28 -13.71 -9.40 3.29
CA LEU A 28 -13.91 -10.55 4.16
C LEU A 28 -15.21 -10.47 4.95
N SER A 29 -15.61 -9.26 5.37
CA SER A 29 -16.82 -9.04 6.17
C SER A 29 -18.13 -9.35 5.44
N GLU A 30 -18.10 -9.52 4.12
CA GLU A 30 -19.30 -9.91 3.35
C GLU A 30 -19.79 -11.33 3.71
N ASN A 31 -18.86 -12.22 4.08
CA ASN A 31 -19.17 -13.61 4.36
C ASN A 31 -18.61 -14.13 5.69
N ASN A 32 -18.05 -13.26 6.55
CA ASN A 32 -17.39 -13.60 7.79
C ASN A 32 -17.70 -12.56 8.89
N GLU A 33 -17.36 -12.87 10.14
CA GLU A 33 -17.27 -11.89 11.21
C GLU A 33 -15.83 -11.39 11.34
N VAL A 34 -15.60 -10.12 10.99
CA VAL A 34 -14.28 -9.49 10.99
C VAL A 34 -14.17 -8.48 12.14
N TYR A 35 -13.14 -8.63 12.95
CA TYR A 35 -12.74 -7.71 14.00
C TYR A 35 -11.45 -7.02 13.59
N PHE A 36 -11.54 -5.76 13.24
CA PHE A 36 -10.39 -4.95 12.85
C PHE A 36 -9.83 -4.20 14.06
N PHE A 37 -8.64 -4.56 14.48
CA PHE A 37 -7.96 -3.96 15.62
C PHE A 37 -7.19 -2.74 15.15
N ASN A 38 -7.60 -1.57 15.64
CA ASN A 38 -6.85 -0.33 15.46
C ASN A 38 -5.50 -0.36 16.19
N PRO A 39 -4.53 0.50 15.84
CA PRO A 39 -3.37 0.72 16.69
C PRO A 39 -3.78 1.07 18.11
N PRO A 40 -2.97 0.69 19.12
CA PRO A 40 -3.28 1.01 20.52
C PRO A 40 -3.50 2.51 20.72
N SER A 41 -4.54 2.85 21.46
CA SER A 41 -4.90 4.24 21.78
C SER A 41 -5.34 4.35 23.24
N ASN A 42 -5.78 5.53 23.67
CA ASN A 42 -6.39 5.71 24.99
C ASN A 42 -7.88 5.32 25.00
N ARG A 43 -8.42 4.84 23.87
CA ARG A 43 -9.81 4.41 23.74
C ARG A 43 -9.91 2.90 23.93
N ASN A 44 -11.02 2.49 24.53
CA ASN A 44 -11.33 1.08 24.74
C ASN A 44 -12.79 0.85 24.35
N LYS A 45 -13.08 0.68 23.06
CA LYS A 45 -14.43 0.56 22.53
C LYS A 45 -14.49 -0.43 21.37
N ILE A 46 -15.61 -1.14 21.23
CA ILE A 46 -15.96 -1.89 20.02
C ILE A 46 -17.18 -1.22 19.41
N PHE A 47 -17.16 -1.03 18.09
CA PHE A 47 -18.27 -0.46 17.35
C PHE A 47 -18.40 -1.07 15.96
N ASP A 48 -19.64 -1.15 15.49
CA ASP A 48 -19.96 -1.69 14.18
C ASP A 48 -19.72 -0.63 13.08
N ILE A 49 -19.12 -1.04 11.98
CA ILE A 49 -19.01 -0.23 10.74
C ILE A 49 -20.10 -0.62 9.77
N LYS A 50 -20.25 -1.93 9.56
CA LYS A 50 -21.28 -2.54 8.75
C LYS A 50 -21.51 -3.97 9.23
N LYS A 51 -22.52 -4.65 8.70
CA LYS A 51 -22.76 -6.07 8.98
C LYS A 51 -21.47 -6.88 8.72
N GLY A 52 -21.07 -7.66 9.70
CA GLY A 52 -19.88 -8.50 9.62
C GLY A 52 -18.54 -7.78 9.88
N LEU A 53 -18.52 -6.45 10.14
CA LEU A 53 -17.28 -5.70 10.39
C LEU A 53 -17.39 -4.84 11.64
N LYS A 54 -16.55 -5.15 12.63
CA LYS A 54 -16.42 -4.42 13.88
C LYS A 54 -15.01 -3.88 14.05
N ILE A 55 -14.91 -2.68 14.60
CA ILE A 55 -13.62 -2.05 14.94
C ILE A 55 -13.37 -2.23 16.43
N VAL A 56 -12.15 -2.60 16.77
CA VAL A 56 -11.69 -2.80 18.14
C VAL A 56 -10.64 -1.76 18.49
N ASP A 57 -11.03 -0.77 19.30
CA ASP A 57 -10.10 0.12 19.95
C ASP A 57 -9.67 -0.47 21.30
N TYR A 58 -8.37 -0.43 21.58
CA TYR A 58 -7.81 -0.95 22.82
C TYR A 58 -6.60 -0.12 23.27
N SER A 59 -6.27 -0.21 24.56
CA SER A 59 -5.12 0.46 25.14
C SER A 59 -4.03 -0.54 25.54
N LEU A 60 -2.78 -0.12 25.40
CA LEU A 60 -1.61 -0.82 25.90
C LEU A 60 -0.92 -0.01 27.01
N PRO A 61 -0.26 -0.67 27.97
CA PRO A 61 0.60 0.00 28.93
C PRO A 61 1.69 0.79 28.20
N LYS A 62 1.92 2.02 28.65
CA LYS A 62 3.01 2.85 28.10
C LYS A 62 4.36 2.15 28.29
N GLY A 63 5.22 2.22 27.28
CA GLY A 63 6.58 1.70 27.34
C GLY A 63 6.72 0.19 27.10
N ILE A 64 5.65 -0.54 26.75
CA ILE A 64 5.69 -1.99 26.51
C ILE A 64 6.77 -2.38 25.47
N ASN A 65 6.97 -1.56 24.45
CA ASN A 65 7.96 -1.82 23.39
C ASN A 65 9.42 -1.65 23.86
N ARG A 66 9.65 -1.05 25.04
CA ARG A 66 10.98 -0.92 25.65
C ARG A 66 11.32 -2.09 26.59
N MET A 67 10.35 -2.97 26.86
CA MET A 67 10.53 -4.10 27.74
C MET A 67 11.27 -5.25 27.04
N PRO A 68 12.02 -6.09 27.79
CA PRO A 68 12.56 -7.34 27.25
C PRO A 68 11.48 -8.19 26.62
N ARG A 69 11.81 -8.90 25.54
CA ARG A 69 10.88 -9.65 24.71
C ARG A 69 9.99 -10.63 25.48
N PHE A 70 10.57 -11.40 26.42
CA PHE A 70 9.80 -12.37 27.20
C PHE A 70 8.72 -11.74 28.08
N LEU A 71 9.02 -10.58 28.71
CA LEU A 71 8.03 -9.83 29.50
C LEU A 71 6.92 -9.27 28.60
N ARG A 72 7.29 -8.79 27.40
CA ARG A 72 6.36 -8.26 26.41
C ARG A 72 5.34 -9.32 25.97
N VAL A 73 5.79 -10.54 25.65
CA VAL A 73 4.90 -11.66 25.27
C VAL A 73 3.94 -12.02 26.42
N VAL A 74 4.42 -12.05 27.66
CA VAL A 74 3.56 -12.32 28.84
C VAL A 74 2.48 -11.23 29.00
N ILE A 75 2.88 -9.96 28.89
CA ILE A 75 1.93 -8.83 29.01
C ILE A 75 0.93 -8.85 27.86
N GLN A 76 1.38 -9.09 26.64
CA GLN A 76 0.52 -9.20 25.46
C GLN A 76 -0.49 -10.37 25.61
N SER A 77 -0.05 -11.51 26.16
CA SER A 77 -0.96 -12.65 26.45
C SER A 77 -2.03 -12.28 27.48
N ILE A 78 -1.65 -11.57 28.54
CA ILE A 78 -2.64 -11.09 29.55
C ILE A 78 -3.63 -10.11 28.91
N LEU A 79 -3.14 -9.18 28.08
CA LEU A 79 -3.98 -8.19 27.39
C LEU A 79 -4.92 -8.84 26.38
N ALA A 80 -4.42 -9.78 25.56
CA ALA A 80 -5.25 -10.53 24.63
C ALA A 80 -6.39 -11.25 25.35
N LYS A 81 -6.09 -11.97 26.45
CA LYS A 81 -7.09 -12.63 27.29
C LYS A 81 -8.12 -11.64 27.86
N ARG A 82 -7.66 -10.49 28.37
CA ARG A 82 -8.54 -9.44 28.89
C ARG A 82 -9.45 -8.86 27.81
N LEU A 83 -8.91 -8.58 26.63
CA LEU A 83 -9.68 -8.09 25.48
C LEU A 83 -10.78 -9.10 25.09
N MET A 84 -10.44 -10.38 25.00
CA MET A 84 -11.39 -11.42 24.65
C MET A 84 -12.49 -11.59 25.73
N GLN A 85 -12.10 -11.62 27.02
CA GLN A 85 -13.05 -11.82 28.11
C GLN A 85 -13.91 -10.60 28.40
N GLN A 86 -13.30 -9.41 28.56
CA GLN A 86 -14.02 -8.19 28.92
C GLN A 86 -14.89 -7.65 27.80
N ARG A 87 -14.57 -7.97 26.55
CA ARG A 87 -15.25 -7.49 25.34
C ARG A 87 -16.15 -8.53 24.71
N VAL A 88 -16.22 -9.74 25.30
CA VAL A 88 -16.98 -10.86 24.74
C VAL A 88 -16.64 -11.08 23.26
N LEU A 89 -15.33 -11.00 22.93
CA LEU A 89 -14.83 -11.27 21.59
C LEU A 89 -14.84 -12.80 21.36
N PRO A 90 -15.38 -13.29 20.25
CA PRO A 90 -15.35 -14.71 19.93
C PRO A 90 -13.92 -15.19 19.66
N ASN A 91 -13.67 -16.49 19.83
CA ASN A 91 -12.39 -17.07 19.45
C ASN A 91 -12.18 -16.95 17.94
N PRO A 92 -11.05 -16.36 17.46
CA PRO A 92 -10.80 -16.24 16.05
C PRO A 92 -10.45 -17.60 15.42
N ASP A 93 -10.93 -17.84 14.20
CA ASP A 93 -10.46 -18.93 13.32
C ASP A 93 -9.17 -18.52 12.59
N ILE A 94 -9.05 -17.22 12.28
CA ILE A 94 -7.91 -16.65 11.54
C ILE A 94 -7.48 -15.36 12.24
N ILE A 95 -6.17 -15.20 12.41
CA ILE A 95 -5.55 -13.97 12.89
C ILE A 95 -4.60 -13.49 11.80
N TRP A 96 -4.92 -12.35 11.21
CA TRP A 96 -4.16 -11.76 10.11
C TRP A 96 -3.52 -10.45 10.56
N SER A 97 -2.23 -10.48 10.79
CA SER A 97 -1.47 -9.32 11.26
C SER A 97 -0.72 -8.63 10.15
N PHE A 98 -0.85 -7.32 10.12
CA PHE A 98 -0.02 -6.38 9.34
C PHE A 98 0.90 -5.56 10.26
N ASP A 99 0.84 -5.82 11.57
CA ASP A 99 1.52 -5.02 12.60
C ASP A 99 2.62 -5.84 13.29
N PRO A 100 3.91 -5.52 13.06
CA PRO A 100 5.00 -6.17 13.76
C PRO A 100 5.28 -5.58 15.15
N TYR A 101 4.62 -4.48 15.53
CA TYR A 101 4.94 -3.77 16.79
C TYR A 101 4.11 -4.25 17.98
N VAL A 102 2.90 -4.77 17.71
CA VAL A 102 1.97 -5.27 18.73
C VAL A 102 1.64 -6.73 18.44
N PHE A 103 1.36 -7.53 19.45
CA PHE A 103 0.97 -8.94 19.31
C PHE A 103 1.80 -9.74 18.28
N GLN A 104 3.11 -9.78 18.50
CA GLN A 104 4.03 -10.47 17.59
C GLN A 104 3.86 -12.00 17.63
N ASP A 105 3.42 -12.56 18.76
CA ASP A 105 2.96 -13.94 18.88
C ASP A 105 1.43 -13.98 18.82
N LEU A 106 0.90 -14.29 17.65
CA LEU A 106 -0.54 -14.33 17.41
C LEU A 106 -1.27 -15.45 18.16
N SER A 107 -0.52 -16.47 18.66
CA SER A 107 -1.08 -17.56 19.46
C SER A 107 -1.68 -17.11 20.77
N VAL A 108 -1.37 -15.87 21.22
CA VAL A 108 -1.93 -15.27 22.44
C VAL A 108 -3.44 -15.12 22.40
N PHE A 109 -4.03 -15.00 21.22
CA PHE A 109 -5.49 -14.95 21.03
C PHE A 109 -6.11 -16.35 20.96
N ASN A 110 -5.60 -17.20 20.09
CA ASN A 110 -6.05 -18.58 19.92
C ASN A 110 -4.93 -19.42 19.29
N LYS A 111 -4.46 -20.45 20.01
CA LYS A 111 -3.39 -21.34 19.52
C LYS A 111 -3.80 -22.15 18.28
N ARG A 112 -5.10 -22.42 18.11
CA ARG A 112 -5.67 -23.23 17.01
C ARG A 112 -6.01 -22.39 15.78
N ALA A 113 -5.99 -21.07 15.89
CA ALA A 113 -6.27 -20.18 14.76
C ALA A 113 -5.14 -20.26 13.72
N THR A 114 -5.49 -20.10 12.45
CA THR A 114 -4.50 -19.86 11.39
C THR A 114 -3.90 -18.46 11.57
N LYS A 115 -2.59 -18.40 11.70
CA LYS A 115 -1.82 -17.17 11.94
C LYS A 115 -1.15 -16.70 10.67
N ILE A 116 -1.54 -15.54 10.20
CA ILE A 116 -1.01 -14.91 8.98
C ILE A 116 -0.25 -13.65 9.36
N TYR A 117 1.01 -13.56 8.94
CA TYR A 117 1.74 -12.29 8.95
C TYR A 117 1.86 -11.76 7.52
N HIS A 118 1.47 -10.49 7.31
CA HIS A 118 1.51 -9.85 5.99
C HIS A 118 2.42 -8.61 6.04
N SER A 119 3.67 -8.79 5.61
CA SER A 119 4.68 -7.73 5.53
C SER A 119 4.46 -6.92 4.24
N VAL A 120 3.73 -5.82 4.33
CA VAL A 120 3.45 -4.92 3.19
C VAL A 120 4.60 -3.96 2.98
N ASP A 121 5.15 -3.43 4.08
CA ASP A 121 6.26 -2.49 4.11
C ASP A 121 7.44 -3.07 4.88
N VAL A 122 8.62 -2.47 4.72
CA VAL A 122 9.81 -2.84 5.47
C VAL A 122 9.77 -2.21 6.87
N HIS A 123 9.82 -3.04 7.90
CA HIS A 123 9.87 -2.62 9.30
C HIS A 123 11.20 -3.02 9.97
N GLN A 124 11.29 -2.86 11.30
CA GLN A 124 12.47 -3.28 12.07
C GLN A 124 12.63 -4.81 12.00
N THR A 125 13.78 -5.25 11.51
CA THR A 125 14.06 -6.66 11.21
C THR A 125 13.78 -7.60 12.37
N ASP A 126 14.24 -7.27 13.59
CA ASP A 126 14.07 -8.17 14.76
C ASP A 126 12.61 -8.40 15.14
N LEU A 127 11.77 -7.38 14.97
CA LEU A 127 10.33 -7.49 15.23
C LEU A 127 9.65 -8.36 14.18
N GLU A 128 9.99 -8.15 12.91
CA GLU A 128 9.43 -8.94 11.81
C GLU A 128 9.86 -10.40 11.86
N LEU A 129 11.14 -10.70 12.14
CA LEU A 129 11.62 -12.08 12.30
C LEU A 129 10.82 -12.84 13.37
N PHE A 130 10.43 -12.16 14.44
CA PHE A 130 9.60 -12.80 15.45
C PHE A 130 8.16 -13.05 14.98
N CYS A 131 7.56 -12.11 14.26
CA CYS A 131 6.25 -12.32 13.65
C CYS A 131 6.29 -13.50 12.66
N VAL A 132 7.31 -13.55 11.81
CA VAL A 132 7.52 -14.63 10.82
C VAL A 132 7.67 -15.98 11.53
N THR A 133 8.46 -16.08 12.60
CA THR A 133 8.66 -17.34 13.35
C THR A 133 7.37 -17.88 13.96
N ASN A 134 6.45 -17.00 14.35
CA ASN A 134 5.20 -17.36 15.04
C ASN A 134 3.97 -17.37 14.11
N ALA A 135 4.15 -17.15 12.82
CA ALA A 135 3.09 -17.28 11.82
C ALA A 135 3.07 -18.69 11.21
N ASP A 136 1.90 -19.13 10.75
CA ASP A 136 1.74 -20.35 9.96
C ASP A 136 2.04 -20.07 8.47
N VAL A 137 1.90 -18.82 8.05
CA VAL A 137 2.23 -18.35 6.69
C VAL A 137 2.55 -16.87 6.69
N VAL A 138 3.45 -16.47 5.80
CA VAL A 138 3.83 -15.07 5.56
C VAL A 138 3.46 -14.67 4.12
N PHE A 139 2.83 -13.51 4.00
CA PHE A 139 2.62 -12.84 2.71
C PHE A 139 3.40 -11.54 2.65
N SER A 140 3.83 -11.16 1.45
CA SER A 140 4.38 -9.82 1.19
C SER A 140 4.05 -9.36 -0.23
N THR A 141 4.10 -8.05 -0.42
CA THR A 141 3.79 -7.43 -1.72
C THR A 141 4.94 -7.53 -2.73
N ALA A 142 6.16 -7.87 -2.28
CA ALA A 142 7.34 -8.00 -3.13
C ALA A 142 8.27 -9.12 -2.63
N ASP A 143 8.88 -9.85 -3.56
CA ASP A 143 9.87 -10.88 -3.23
C ASP A 143 11.07 -10.28 -2.49
N LEU A 144 11.50 -9.08 -2.84
CA LEU A 144 12.61 -8.40 -2.19
C LEU A 144 12.36 -8.15 -0.68
N ILE A 145 11.11 -8.02 -0.26
CA ILE A 145 10.75 -7.94 1.16
C ILE A 145 10.84 -9.34 1.80
N LEU A 146 10.39 -10.39 1.10
CA LEU A 146 10.46 -11.77 1.58
C LEU A 146 11.89 -12.29 1.68
N ASP A 147 12.78 -11.88 0.78
CA ASP A 147 14.20 -12.26 0.81
C ASP A 147 14.90 -11.91 2.14
N ARG A 148 14.40 -10.93 2.88
CA ARG A 148 14.87 -10.57 4.22
C ARG A 148 14.65 -11.67 5.26
N PHE A 149 13.73 -12.59 4.99
CA PHE A 149 13.35 -13.72 5.84
C PHE A 149 13.85 -15.06 5.31
N LYS A 150 14.70 -15.03 4.28
CA LYS A 150 15.23 -16.22 3.63
C LYS A 150 15.93 -17.14 4.65
N GLY A 151 15.63 -18.44 4.57
CA GLY A 151 16.14 -19.45 5.50
C GLY A 151 15.26 -19.71 6.73
N MET A 152 14.16 -18.97 6.92
CA MET A 152 13.18 -19.29 7.94
C MET A 152 12.24 -20.42 7.48
N PRO A 153 11.77 -21.29 8.40
CA PRO A 153 10.96 -22.47 8.06
C PRO A 153 9.52 -22.13 7.64
N THR A 154 9.03 -20.93 7.98
CA THR A 154 7.64 -20.52 7.71
C THR A 154 7.41 -20.36 6.20
N PRO A 155 6.35 -20.96 5.63
CA PRO A 155 5.98 -20.78 4.22
C PRO A 155 5.75 -19.29 3.88
N MET A 156 6.30 -18.83 2.76
CA MET A 156 6.24 -17.45 2.34
C MET A 156 5.78 -17.35 0.89
N PHE A 157 4.88 -16.39 0.61
CA PHE A 157 4.32 -16.21 -0.72
C PHE A 157 4.20 -14.71 -1.05
N GLN A 158 4.53 -14.37 -2.27
CA GLN A 158 4.26 -13.03 -2.78
C GLN A 158 2.76 -12.90 -3.13
N ILE A 159 2.15 -11.85 -2.63
CA ILE A 159 0.80 -11.39 -2.96
C ILE A 159 0.88 -9.92 -3.31
N ASN A 160 0.69 -9.58 -4.58
CA ASN A 160 0.78 -8.20 -5.05
C ASN A 160 -0.19 -7.28 -4.28
N HIS A 161 0.01 -5.97 -4.38
CA HIS A 161 -1.03 -5.01 -3.97
C HIS A 161 -2.35 -5.29 -4.70
N GLY A 162 -3.44 -4.89 -4.08
CA GLY A 162 -4.75 -4.91 -4.70
C GLY A 162 -5.12 -3.53 -5.27
N LEU A 163 -5.77 -3.53 -6.42
CA LEU A 163 -6.46 -2.36 -6.95
C LEU A 163 -7.89 -2.31 -6.38
N ALA A 164 -8.32 -1.17 -5.89
CA ALA A 164 -9.71 -0.97 -5.47
C ALA A 164 -10.64 -0.89 -6.69
N LEU A 165 -11.84 -1.48 -6.61
CA LEU A 165 -12.72 -1.64 -7.75
C LEU A 165 -13.15 -0.33 -8.40
N HIS A 166 -13.27 0.76 -7.64
CA HIS A 166 -13.65 2.07 -8.19
C HIS A 166 -12.63 2.64 -9.21
N PHE A 167 -11.41 2.11 -9.28
CA PHE A 167 -10.46 2.44 -10.36
C PHE A 167 -10.77 1.74 -11.69
N LEU A 168 -11.70 0.79 -11.69
CA LEU A 168 -12.17 0.07 -12.87
C LEU A 168 -13.55 0.54 -13.34
N ASP A 169 -14.16 1.49 -12.64
CA ASP A 169 -15.44 2.05 -13.01
C ASP A 169 -15.32 2.84 -14.32
N GLU A 170 -16.29 2.65 -15.23
CA GLU A 170 -16.35 3.36 -16.51
C GLU A 170 -17.18 4.64 -16.41
N ASP A 171 -18.13 4.69 -15.48
CA ASP A 171 -18.99 5.85 -15.24
C ASP A 171 -18.32 6.86 -14.29
N ILE A 172 -17.35 7.59 -14.83
CA ILE A 172 -16.55 8.55 -14.08
C ILE A 172 -17.01 9.97 -14.39
N ARG A 173 -17.41 10.72 -13.37
CA ARG A 173 -17.76 12.14 -13.53
C ARG A 173 -16.54 12.92 -14.03
N PRO A 174 -16.68 13.66 -15.15
CA PRO A 174 -15.56 14.44 -15.68
C PRO A 174 -15.15 15.54 -14.70
N VAL A 175 -13.85 15.80 -14.62
CA VAL A 175 -13.27 16.91 -13.88
C VAL A 175 -12.60 17.89 -14.84
N GLU A 176 -12.61 19.16 -14.50
CA GLU A 176 -11.82 20.17 -15.19
C GLU A 176 -10.46 20.31 -14.52
N LEU A 177 -9.43 20.45 -15.34
CA LEU A 177 -8.05 20.63 -14.89
C LEU A 177 -7.57 22.04 -15.27
N PRO A 178 -6.84 22.74 -14.39
CA PRO A 178 -6.22 24.02 -14.74
C PRO A 178 -5.12 23.83 -15.79
N GLY A 179 -4.73 24.93 -16.46
CA GLY A 179 -3.67 24.96 -17.45
C GLY A 179 -4.18 24.82 -18.88
N ASP A 180 -3.25 24.87 -19.85
CA ASP A 180 -3.57 24.76 -21.26
C ASP A 180 -4.08 23.35 -21.59
N SER A 181 -5.27 23.27 -22.16
CA SER A 181 -5.92 22.00 -22.52
C SER A 181 -5.20 21.21 -23.61
N HIS A 182 -4.39 21.88 -24.44
CA HIS A 182 -3.63 21.27 -25.54
C HIS A 182 -2.30 20.64 -25.10
N ASN A 183 -1.80 21.04 -23.95
CA ASN A 183 -0.58 20.49 -23.41
C ASN A 183 -0.73 19.05 -22.96
N ILE A 184 0.33 18.25 -23.10
CA ILE A 184 0.43 16.91 -22.51
C ILE A 184 0.23 17.03 -20.99
N LYS A 185 -0.55 16.11 -20.42
CA LYS A 185 -0.90 16.10 -18.99
C LYS A 185 -0.17 14.94 -18.29
N VAL A 186 0.69 15.28 -17.35
CA VAL A 186 1.44 14.30 -16.57
C VAL A 186 1.00 14.33 -15.12
N GLY A 187 0.60 13.18 -14.60
CA GLY A 187 0.05 13.03 -13.26
C GLY A 187 1.02 12.39 -12.25
N TYR A 188 0.88 12.80 -11.00
CA TYR A 188 1.44 12.13 -9.83
C TYR A 188 0.39 12.11 -8.71
N VAL A 189 0.20 10.96 -8.06
CA VAL A 189 -0.64 10.83 -6.86
C VAL A 189 0.21 10.43 -5.67
N GLY A 190 0.13 11.18 -4.59
CA GLY A 190 0.80 10.86 -3.35
C GLY A 190 1.16 12.07 -2.50
N ASN A 191 1.67 11.80 -1.31
CA ASN A 191 2.13 12.86 -0.44
C ASN A 191 3.41 13.50 -1.01
N LEU A 192 3.36 14.80 -1.28
CA LEU A 192 4.51 15.56 -1.75
C LEU A 192 5.61 15.69 -0.69
N ASN A 193 5.27 15.51 0.57
CA ASN A 193 6.25 15.46 1.65
C ASN A 193 6.77 14.05 1.94
N TYR A 194 6.79 13.17 0.91
CA TYR A 194 7.31 11.81 1.03
C TYR A 194 8.84 11.82 1.19
N PRO A 195 9.39 11.14 2.22
CA PRO A 195 10.82 11.29 2.59
C PRO A 195 11.81 10.85 1.51
N PHE A 196 11.36 10.03 0.56
CA PHE A 196 12.21 9.52 -0.53
C PHE A 196 12.00 10.24 -1.86
N MET A 197 11.24 11.34 -1.91
CA MET A 197 11.08 12.13 -3.13
C MET A 197 12.45 12.66 -3.59
N ASP A 198 12.77 12.48 -4.87
CA ASP A 198 13.96 13.08 -5.51
C ASP A 198 13.60 14.42 -6.13
N TYR A 199 13.59 15.45 -5.31
CA TYR A 199 13.19 16.78 -5.73
C TYR A 199 14.14 17.43 -6.75
N GLU A 200 15.44 17.13 -6.71
CA GLU A 200 16.39 17.71 -7.65
C GLU A 200 16.15 17.17 -9.07
N THR A 201 16.01 15.86 -9.20
CA THR A 201 15.68 15.23 -10.49
C THR A 201 14.28 15.66 -10.96
N LEU A 202 13.31 15.68 -10.07
CA LEU A 202 11.94 16.13 -10.38
C LEU A 202 11.94 17.58 -10.88
N TYR A 203 12.58 18.50 -10.16
CA TYR A 203 12.64 19.92 -10.53
C TYR A 203 13.30 20.15 -11.89
N LYS A 204 14.35 19.38 -12.19
CA LYS A 204 15.00 19.43 -13.51
C LYS A 204 14.00 19.06 -14.62
N ILE A 205 13.26 17.94 -14.46
CA ILE A 205 12.25 17.50 -15.42
C ILE A 205 11.19 18.58 -15.63
N LEU A 206 10.64 19.12 -14.54
CA LEU A 206 9.58 20.13 -14.60
C LEU A 206 10.00 21.40 -15.35
N ARG A 207 11.25 21.85 -15.15
CA ARG A 207 11.80 23.03 -15.81
C ARG A 207 12.12 22.81 -17.28
N GLU A 208 12.62 21.64 -17.63
CA GLU A 208 12.98 21.32 -19.03
C GLU A 208 11.74 21.13 -19.93
N HIS A 209 10.58 20.93 -19.34
CA HIS A 209 9.32 20.64 -20.06
C HIS A 209 8.20 21.64 -19.75
N CYS A 210 8.46 22.93 -19.97
CA CYS A 210 7.51 24.01 -19.67
C CYS A 210 6.20 23.97 -20.50
N SER A 211 6.16 23.24 -21.61
CA SER A 211 4.96 23.01 -22.43
C SER A 211 4.14 21.77 -21.98
N ILE A 212 4.51 21.13 -20.88
CA ILE A 212 3.77 20.01 -20.30
C ILE A 212 3.10 20.47 -19.01
N ASN A 213 1.84 20.12 -18.81
CA ASN A 213 1.13 20.36 -17.56
C ASN A 213 1.37 19.22 -16.57
N PHE A 214 1.93 19.52 -15.40
CA PHE A 214 2.17 18.54 -14.35
C PHE A 214 1.16 18.70 -13.21
N TYR A 215 0.46 17.63 -12.89
CA TYR A 215 -0.59 17.62 -11.87
C TYR A 215 -0.19 16.74 -10.68
N PHE A 216 -0.05 17.37 -9.52
CA PHE A 216 0.26 16.69 -8.27
C PHE A 216 -0.98 16.60 -7.40
N ILE A 217 -1.44 15.38 -7.13
CA ILE A 217 -2.65 15.08 -6.37
C ILE A 217 -2.26 14.42 -5.07
N GLY A 218 -2.47 15.11 -3.96
CA GLY A 218 -2.14 14.59 -2.64
C GLY A 218 -1.83 15.69 -1.63
N PRO A 219 -1.65 15.32 -0.37
CA PRO A 219 -1.26 16.28 0.65
C PRO A 219 0.20 16.70 0.50
N ASN A 220 0.52 17.87 1.03
CA ASN A 220 1.88 18.36 1.24
C ASN A 220 2.21 18.52 2.74
N SER A 221 1.46 17.82 3.59
CA SER A 221 1.58 17.83 5.05
C SER A 221 2.48 16.71 5.58
N ALA A 222 2.62 16.62 6.90
CA ALA A 222 3.24 15.48 7.56
C ALA A 222 2.66 14.13 7.07
N SER A 223 3.47 13.10 7.07
CA SER A 223 3.09 11.75 6.63
C SER A 223 3.27 10.77 7.78
N ASN A 224 2.81 9.52 7.60
CA ASN A 224 3.06 8.43 8.55
C ASN A 224 4.56 8.16 8.79
N LEU A 225 5.42 8.63 7.88
CA LEU A 225 6.87 8.46 7.95
C LEU A 225 7.61 9.68 8.52
N LEU A 226 6.93 10.85 8.60
CA LEU A 226 7.50 12.09 9.09
C LEU A 226 6.49 12.85 9.95
N ASP A 227 6.83 13.07 11.22
CA ASP A 227 6.00 13.84 12.16
C ASP A 227 5.83 15.30 11.76
N LYS A 228 6.80 15.86 11.04
CA LYS A 228 6.79 17.24 10.52
C LYS A 228 7.12 17.27 9.04
N PRO A 229 6.53 18.20 8.27
CA PRO A 229 6.90 18.39 6.87
C PRO A 229 8.39 18.73 6.75
N LYS A 230 9.10 17.98 5.90
CA LYS A 230 10.56 18.17 5.67
C LYS A 230 10.85 18.92 4.37
N TYR A 231 10.02 18.74 3.36
CA TYR A 231 10.25 19.22 1.99
C TYR A 231 9.34 20.39 1.61
N LEU A 232 8.95 21.24 2.57
CA LEU A 232 8.09 22.40 2.28
C LEU A 232 8.75 23.38 1.29
N GLU A 233 10.06 23.61 1.41
CA GLU A 233 10.80 24.51 0.52
C GLU A 233 10.82 23.96 -0.91
N ASP A 234 11.05 22.64 -1.06
CA ASP A 234 11.02 21.99 -2.35
C ASP A 234 9.64 22.05 -3.01
N VAL A 235 8.57 21.81 -2.22
CA VAL A 235 7.20 21.94 -2.70
C VAL A 235 6.89 23.39 -3.13
N GLU A 236 7.30 24.38 -2.36
CA GLU A 236 7.14 25.81 -2.74
C GLU A 236 8.00 26.18 -3.95
N ARG A 237 9.15 25.53 -4.14
CA ARG A 237 10.00 25.72 -5.31
C ARG A 237 9.32 25.22 -6.59
N ILE A 238 8.75 24.01 -6.59
CA ILE A 238 8.04 23.47 -7.77
C ILE A 238 6.74 24.19 -8.05
N LYS A 239 6.02 24.64 -7.04
CA LYS A 239 4.75 25.39 -7.14
C LYS A 239 4.89 26.73 -7.88
N LYS A 240 6.12 27.30 -7.91
CA LYS A 240 6.39 28.55 -8.63
C LYS A 240 6.52 28.38 -10.15
N LEU A 241 6.51 27.16 -10.64
CA LEU A 241 6.55 26.87 -12.07
C LEU A 241 5.14 26.97 -12.65
N ASP A 242 4.99 27.71 -13.76
CA ASP A 242 3.69 27.99 -14.40
C ASP A 242 2.98 26.73 -14.94
N ASN A 243 3.75 25.66 -15.18
CA ASN A 243 3.27 24.38 -15.68
C ASN A 243 3.00 23.32 -14.58
N VAL A 244 3.05 23.72 -13.29
CA VAL A 244 2.87 22.84 -12.13
C VAL A 244 1.59 23.18 -11.39
N PHE A 245 0.71 22.19 -11.23
CA PHE A 245 -0.59 22.35 -10.58
C PHE A 245 -0.71 21.41 -9.37
N LEU A 246 -0.78 21.99 -8.16
CA LEU A 246 -0.99 21.25 -6.91
C LEU A 246 -2.49 21.19 -6.64
N LEU A 247 -3.10 20.03 -6.84
CA LEU A 247 -4.57 19.84 -6.73
C LEU A 247 -5.03 19.49 -5.30
N GLY A 248 -4.08 19.34 -4.36
CA GLY A 248 -4.38 18.96 -2.98
C GLY A 248 -4.83 17.49 -2.84
N ALA A 249 -5.13 17.09 -1.61
CA ALA A 249 -5.63 15.75 -1.32
C ALA A 249 -7.05 15.55 -1.89
N LYS A 250 -7.29 14.37 -2.47
CA LYS A 250 -8.59 13.93 -2.98
C LYS A 250 -8.96 12.60 -2.35
N PRO A 251 -10.26 12.33 -2.12
CA PRO A 251 -10.73 11.01 -1.77
C PRO A 251 -10.33 9.98 -2.83
N SER A 252 -9.99 8.75 -2.43
CA SER A 252 -9.59 7.69 -3.36
C SER A 252 -10.66 7.45 -4.45
N SER A 253 -11.94 7.53 -4.10
CA SER A 253 -13.05 7.37 -5.05
C SER A 253 -13.14 8.45 -6.13
N GLU A 254 -12.50 9.61 -5.93
CA GLU A 254 -12.46 10.69 -6.92
C GLU A 254 -11.23 10.61 -7.83
N LEU A 255 -10.18 9.89 -7.41
CA LEU A 255 -8.92 9.81 -8.16
C LEU A 255 -9.09 9.33 -9.60
N PRO A 256 -9.95 8.34 -9.93
CA PRO A 256 -10.13 7.91 -11.32
C PRO A 256 -10.50 9.04 -12.26
N ALA A 257 -11.30 10.04 -11.81
CA ALA A 257 -11.70 11.19 -12.61
C ALA A 257 -10.50 12.04 -13.05
N TYR A 258 -9.51 12.19 -12.17
CA TYR A 258 -8.27 12.93 -12.46
C TYR A 258 -7.31 12.08 -13.29
N LEU A 259 -7.10 10.81 -12.90
CA LEU A 259 -6.11 9.94 -13.55
C LEU A 259 -6.45 9.67 -15.01
N ASN A 260 -7.75 9.49 -15.35
CA ASN A 260 -8.17 9.28 -16.74
C ASN A 260 -7.97 10.51 -17.65
N LYS A 261 -7.71 11.70 -17.08
CA LYS A 261 -7.36 12.90 -17.85
C LYS A 261 -5.87 13.00 -18.19
N MET A 262 -5.03 12.17 -17.58
CA MET A 262 -3.58 12.19 -17.80
C MET A 262 -3.20 11.46 -19.10
N ASP A 263 -2.11 11.88 -19.71
CA ASP A 263 -1.50 11.24 -20.87
C ASP A 263 -0.33 10.34 -20.46
N ALA A 264 0.29 10.66 -19.31
CA ALA A 264 1.38 9.89 -18.70
C ALA A 264 1.42 10.10 -17.18
N PHE A 265 2.18 9.26 -16.48
CA PHE A 265 2.48 9.42 -15.06
C PHE A 265 3.98 9.48 -14.83
N LEU A 266 4.38 10.26 -13.81
CA LEU A 266 5.78 10.38 -13.40
C LEU A 266 5.92 10.06 -11.92
N MET A 267 6.83 9.12 -11.59
CA MET A 267 7.28 8.88 -10.21
C MET A 267 8.79 9.08 -10.13
N CYS A 268 9.22 9.88 -9.15
CA CYS A 268 10.62 10.25 -9.00
C CYS A 268 11.04 10.13 -7.53
N TYR A 269 11.48 8.92 -7.12
CA TYR A 269 11.96 8.64 -5.77
C TYR A 269 13.41 8.22 -5.78
N ARG A 270 14.16 8.48 -4.69
CA ARG A 270 15.52 8.00 -4.47
C ARG A 270 15.52 6.51 -4.11
N ALA A 271 15.24 5.66 -5.10
CA ALA A 271 15.13 4.21 -4.89
C ALA A 271 16.48 3.55 -4.58
N GLU A 272 17.58 4.08 -5.11
CA GLU A 272 18.93 3.54 -4.92
C GLU A 272 19.33 3.46 -3.43
N GLU A 273 18.83 4.39 -2.61
CA GLU A 273 19.11 4.43 -1.18
C GLU A 273 18.28 3.40 -0.36
N ASN A 274 17.13 2.96 -0.89
CA ASN A 274 16.18 2.14 -0.15
C ASN A 274 15.32 1.26 -1.07
N ILE A 275 15.94 0.39 -1.84
CA ILE A 275 15.28 -0.45 -2.87
C ILE A 275 14.11 -1.26 -2.29
N ALA A 276 14.27 -1.84 -1.10
CA ALA A 276 13.21 -2.67 -0.49
C ALA A 276 11.96 -1.85 -0.11
N HIS A 277 12.12 -0.59 0.34
CA HIS A 277 11.00 0.32 0.62
C HIS A 277 10.25 0.78 -0.63
N MET A 278 10.90 0.69 -1.80
CA MET A 278 10.36 1.09 -3.10
C MET A 278 10.01 -0.12 -3.97
N ALA A 279 10.08 -1.34 -3.41
CA ALA A 279 10.03 -2.57 -4.20
C ALA A 279 8.71 -2.73 -4.97
N ASN A 280 7.60 -2.24 -4.44
CA ASN A 280 6.29 -2.33 -5.09
C ASN A 280 5.33 -1.21 -4.62
N PRO A 281 5.38 0.01 -5.16
CA PRO A 281 4.43 1.06 -4.83
C PRO A 281 3.01 0.76 -5.35
N HIS A 282 2.00 0.74 -4.46
CA HIS A 282 0.61 0.45 -4.84
C HIS A 282 0.04 1.38 -5.93
N LYS A 283 0.53 2.62 -6.03
CA LYS A 283 0.13 3.63 -7.02
C LYS A 283 0.32 3.18 -8.47
N ILE A 284 1.28 2.28 -8.72
CA ILE A 284 1.49 1.75 -10.08
C ILE A 284 0.24 1.08 -10.60
N LEU A 285 -0.48 0.30 -9.78
CA LEU A 285 -1.74 -0.34 -10.21
C LEU A 285 -2.83 0.69 -10.53
N GLU A 286 -2.91 1.78 -9.75
CA GLU A 286 -3.83 2.89 -10.01
C GLU A 286 -3.52 3.57 -11.35
N TYR A 287 -2.25 3.79 -11.67
CA TYR A 287 -1.84 4.35 -12.97
C TYR A 287 -2.11 3.39 -14.12
N LEU A 288 -1.76 2.11 -13.95
CA LEU A 288 -1.95 1.08 -14.98
C LEU A 288 -3.44 0.85 -15.29
N SER A 289 -4.36 1.10 -14.35
CA SER A 289 -5.80 1.00 -14.60
C SER A 289 -6.29 1.96 -15.69
N THR A 290 -5.61 3.09 -15.89
CA THR A 290 -5.92 4.04 -16.98
C THR A 290 -5.39 3.57 -18.33
N GLY A 291 -4.46 2.64 -18.36
CA GLY A 291 -3.73 2.20 -19.55
C GLY A 291 -2.59 3.13 -20.00
N LYS A 292 -2.38 4.27 -19.32
CA LYS A 292 -1.37 5.26 -19.70
C LYS A 292 0.03 4.87 -19.26
N VAL A 293 1.04 5.40 -19.97
CA VAL A 293 2.44 5.14 -19.68
C VAL A 293 2.85 5.70 -18.32
N VAL A 294 3.63 4.93 -17.58
CA VAL A 294 4.26 5.32 -16.31
C VAL A 294 5.76 5.42 -16.51
N VAL A 295 6.34 6.59 -16.24
CA VAL A 295 7.79 6.83 -16.24
C VAL A 295 8.25 6.91 -14.79
N THR A 296 9.26 6.14 -14.43
CA THR A 296 9.61 6.02 -13.01
C THR A 296 11.09 5.67 -12.77
N HIS A 297 11.53 5.89 -11.53
CA HIS A 297 12.74 5.32 -10.95
C HIS A 297 12.65 3.78 -10.95
N TYR A 298 13.73 3.11 -10.53
CA TYR A 298 13.74 1.64 -10.45
C TYR A 298 12.71 1.10 -9.44
N ILE A 299 11.91 0.14 -9.87
CA ILE A 299 10.93 -0.60 -9.06
C ILE A 299 11.13 -2.09 -9.31
N ASP A 300 11.58 -2.83 -8.29
CA ASP A 300 12.00 -4.24 -8.44
C ASP A 300 10.87 -5.15 -8.92
N GLN A 301 9.64 -4.94 -8.47
CA GLN A 301 8.44 -5.68 -8.90
C GLN A 301 8.22 -5.66 -10.43
N TYR A 302 8.69 -4.63 -11.09
CA TYR A 302 8.47 -4.41 -12.53
C TYR A 302 9.75 -4.52 -13.36
N LYS A 303 10.85 -5.06 -12.80
CA LYS A 303 12.16 -5.14 -13.48
C LYS A 303 12.15 -5.84 -14.84
N ASP A 304 11.26 -6.83 -15.02
CA ASP A 304 11.10 -7.60 -16.24
C ASP A 304 9.77 -7.27 -16.97
N ARG A 305 9.15 -6.12 -16.68
CA ARG A 305 7.84 -5.71 -17.17
C ARG A 305 7.88 -4.39 -17.94
N SER A 306 8.76 -4.31 -18.94
CA SER A 306 8.83 -3.17 -19.88
C SER A 306 7.59 -3.03 -20.77
N ASP A 307 6.70 -4.03 -20.77
CA ASP A 307 5.37 -3.96 -21.37
C ASP A 307 4.41 -3.06 -20.56
N LEU A 308 4.67 -2.86 -19.27
CA LEU A 308 3.80 -2.11 -18.36
C LEU A 308 4.32 -0.70 -18.05
N ILE A 309 5.59 -0.57 -17.71
CA ILE A 309 6.19 0.72 -17.27
C ILE A 309 7.52 0.98 -17.97
N GLU A 310 7.86 2.25 -18.05
CA GLU A 310 9.16 2.73 -18.51
C GLU A 310 9.97 3.19 -17.30
N MET A 311 11.06 2.51 -16.97
CA MET A 311 11.87 2.82 -15.78
C MET A 311 13.36 2.83 -16.07
N VAL A 312 14.08 3.55 -15.24
CA VAL A 312 15.54 3.63 -15.24
C VAL A 312 16.14 2.84 -14.09
N ARG A 313 17.40 2.47 -14.20
CA ARG A 313 18.15 1.89 -13.06
C ARG A 313 18.70 2.96 -12.13
N SER A 314 19.08 4.12 -12.67
CA SER A 314 19.55 5.27 -11.91
C SER A 314 18.74 6.53 -12.25
N ASN A 315 18.41 7.35 -11.25
CA ASN A 315 17.67 8.59 -11.43
C ASN A 315 18.40 9.62 -12.29
N VAL A 316 19.71 9.49 -12.47
CA VAL A 316 20.48 10.33 -13.41
C VAL A 316 19.93 10.25 -14.84
N ASP A 317 19.41 9.07 -15.23
CA ASP A 317 18.87 8.81 -16.56
C ASP A 317 17.37 9.16 -16.69
N LEU A 318 16.67 9.41 -15.56
CA LEU A 318 15.23 9.64 -15.57
C LEU A 318 14.80 10.86 -16.40
N PRO A 319 15.49 12.02 -16.39
CA PRO A 319 15.12 13.14 -17.24
C PRO A 319 15.19 12.79 -18.74
N SER A 320 16.22 12.04 -19.15
CA SER A 320 16.39 11.62 -20.54
C SER A 320 15.31 10.63 -20.98
N LEU A 321 14.99 9.64 -20.13
CA LEU A 321 13.88 8.70 -20.38
C LEU A 321 12.55 9.45 -20.47
N PHE A 322 12.28 10.38 -19.55
CA PHE A 322 11.05 11.16 -19.53
C PHE A 322 10.92 11.97 -20.83
N SER A 323 11.94 12.70 -21.23
CA SER A 323 11.96 13.48 -22.48
C SER A 323 11.66 12.61 -23.70
N LYS A 324 12.25 11.41 -23.78
CA LYS A 324 12.02 10.44 -24.86
C LYS A 324 10.56 9.98 -24.89
N VAL A 325 9.96 9.69 -23.72
CA VAL A 325 8.59 9.19 -23.62
C VAL A 325 7.58 10.26 -23.99
N VAL A 326 7.71 11.48 -23.45
CA VAL A 326 6.74 12.54 -23.72
C VAL A 326 6.80 13.06 -25.15
N ALA A 327 7.98 13.04 -25.79
CA ALA A 327 8.12 13.37 -27.20
C ALA A 327 7.41 12.36 -28.14
N ASN A 328 7.09 11.16 -27.64
CA ASN A 328 6.50 10.08 -28.40
C ASN A 328 5.36 9.40 -27.61
N VAL A 329 4.61 10.15 -26.83
CA VAL A 329 3.63 9.60 -25.87
C VAL A 329 2.62 8.64 -26.52
N GLU A 330 2.24 8.88 -27.76
CA GLU A 330 1.33 8.02 -28.53
C GLU A 330 1.93 6.63 -28.80
N VAL A 331 3.25 6.56 -29.07
CA VAL A 331 3.97 5.29 -29.27
C VAL A 331 4.01 4.47 -27.97
N TYR A 332 4.07 5.16 -26.85
CA TYR A 332 4.04 4.53 -25.52
C TYR A 332 2.62 4.19 -25.05
N ASN A 333 1.61 4.76 -25.69
CA ASN A 333 0.18 4.51 -25.42
C ASN A 333 -0.53 3.83 -26.59
N THR A 334 0.16 2.97 -27.36
CA THR A 334 -0.49 2.15 -28.39
C THR A 334 -1.58 1.27 -27.77
N ILE A 335 -2.58 0.90 -28.56
CA ILE A 335 -3.73 0.08 -28.11
C ILE A 335 -3.26 -1.20 -27.39
N SER A 336 -2.24 -1.88 -27.89
CA SER A 336 -1.71 -3.10 -27.28
C SER A 336 -1.12 -2.84 -25.88
N LYS A 337 -0.36 -1.75 -25.71
CA LYS A 337 0.21 -1.37 -24.41
C LYS A 337 -0.88 -0.93 -23.42
N VAL A 338 -1.86 -0.17 -23.89
CA VAL A 338 -3.02 0.25 -23.06
C VAL A 338 -3.78 -0.99 -22.55
N ILE A 339 -4.06 -1.95 -23.44
CA ILE A 339 -4.75 -3.19 -23.06
C ILE A 339 -3.91 -3.98 -22.04
N ALA A 340 -2.61 -4.17 -22.28
CA ALA A 340 -1.74 -4.92 -21.37
C ALA A 340 -1.73 -4.33 -19.96
N ARG A 341 -1.64 -3.00 -19.81
CA ARG A 341 -1.68 -2.29 -18.54
C ARG A 341 -3.01 -2.45 -17.82
N LYS A 342 -4.12 -2.24 -18.54
CA LYS A 342 -5.47 -2.40 -17.97
C LYS A 342 -5.74 -3.83 -17.52
N LEU A 343 -5.37 -4.83 -18.31
CA LEU A 343 -5.50 -6.25 -17.93
C LEU A 343 -4.69 -6.57 -16.68
N TYR A 344 -3.43 -6.12 -16.62
CA TYR A 344 -2.62 -6.33 -15.42
C TYR A 344 -3.25 -5.69 -14.17
N ALA A 345 -3.79 -4.49 -14.29
CA ALA A 345 -4.49 -3.82 -13.19
C ALA A 345 -5.75 -4.59 -12.75
N GLN A 346 -6.56 -5.08 -13.70
CA GLN A 346 -7.75 -5.89 -13.45
C GLN A 346 -7.44 -7.24 -12.78
N GLU A 347 -6.35 -7.89 -13.18
CA GLU A 347 -5.88 -9.15 -12.58
C GLU A 347 -5.39 -8.97 -11.14
N ASN A 348 -5.04 -7.75 -10.75
CA ASN A 348 -4.52 -7.43 -9.44
C ASN A 348 -5.50 -6.61 -8.58
N THR A 349 -6.80 -6.89 -8.62
CA THR A 349 -7.77 -6.32 -7.69
C THR A 349 -7.63 -6.95 -6.29
N TYR A 350 -8.08 -6.26 -5.24
CA TYR A 350 -8.13 -6.84 -3.89
C TYR A 350 -8.93 -8.14 -3.83
N THR A 351 -10.00 -8.26 -4.61
CA THR A 351 -10.79 -9.49 -4.75
C THR A 351 -9.96 -10.64 -5.29
N ASN A 352 -9.18 -10.40 -6.35
CA ASN A 352 -8.32 -11.41 -6.95
C ASN A 352 -7.16 -11.78 -6.04
N GLN A 353 -6.54 -10.81 -5.34
CA GLN A 353 -5.51 -11.11 -4.35
C GLN A 353 -6.06 -11.93 -3.19
N LEU A 354 -7.26 -11.62 -2.69
CA LEU A 354 -7.90 -12.40 -1.64
C LEU A 354 -8.16 -13.84 -2.11
N SER A 355 -8.60 -14.05 -3.35
CA SER A 355 -8.80 -15.39 -3.92
C SER A 355 -7.50 -16.19 -4.00
N LYS A 356 -6.37 -15.55 -4.37
CA LYS A 356 -5.03 -16.17 -4.36
C LYS A 356 -4.64 -16.58 -2.93
N ILE A 357 -4.83 -15.70 -1.96
CA ILE A 357 -4.56 -15.98 -0.54
C ILE A 357 -5.39 -17.18 -0.06
N GLU A 358 -6.69 -17.22 -0.37
CA GLU A 358 -7.56 -18.32 0.00
C GLU A 358 -7.09 -19.66 -0.59
N THR A 359 -6.61 -19.66 -1.82
CA THR A 359 -6.08 -20.86 -2.49
C THR A 359 -4.82 -21.37 -1.78
N ILE A 360 -3.90 -20.44 -1.44
CA ILE A 360 -2.67 -20.79 -0.70
C ILE A 360 -3.00 -21.35 0.68
N LEU A 361 -3.90 -20.71 1.43
CA LEU A 361 -4.29 -21.19 2.76
C LEU A 361 -4.93 -22.60 2.71
N LYS A 362 -5.71 -22.92 1.68
CA LYS A 362 -6.25 -24.27 1.48
C LYS A 362 -5.15 -25.30 1.21
N SER A 363 -4.16 -24.96 0.38
CA SER A 363 -3.06 -25.88 0.07
C SER A 363 -2.16 -26.17 1.27
N ILE A 364 -1.92 -25.17 2.14
CA ILE A 364 -1.15 -25.37 3.38
C ILE A 364 -1.88 -26.32 4.33
N ASN A 365 -3.19 -26.10 4.54
CA ASN A 365 -3.98 -26.94 5.46
C ASN A 365 -4.14 -28.37 4.97
N SER A 366 -4.21 -28.62 3.65
CA SER A 366 -4.29 -29.98 3.09
C SER A 366 -2.98 -30.76 3.17
N ASN A 367 -1.85 -30.12 3.40
CA ASN A 367 -0.54 -30.78 3.58
C ASN A 367 -0.21 -31.07 5.06
N THR A 368 -1.05 -30.65 5.98
CA THR A 368 -0.89 -30.86 7.44
C THR A 368 -1.80 -31.96 8.01
N ASP A 369 -2.75 -32.46 7.20
CA ASP A 369 -3.58 -33.65 7.47
C ASP A 369 -2.95 -34.91 6.83
#